data_c5c499090bb451b06afa93932af436c9
#
_entry.id   c5c499090bb451b06afa93932af436c9
#
_cell.length_a   1.000
_cell.length_b   1.000
_cell.length_c   1.000
_cell.angle_alpha   90.00
_cell.angle_beta   90.00
_cell.angle_gamma   90.00
#
_symmetry.space_group_name_H-M   'P 1'
#
loop_
_entity.id
_entity.type
_entity.pdbx_description
1 polymer ?
#
loop_
_entity_poly.entity_id
_entity_poly.type
_entity_poly.pdbx_seq_one_letter_code
_entity_poly.pdbx_strand_id
1 'polypeptide(L)'
;MPLKEAFMRLFLLLPSIFFIGLYVNFAQAYTCTTTTAATTISPPAIVIQRDLPVGSLIGSQITSGAVNTFNCTNTAPALTYQSVGVKGTGNYVTTIGGRRIYSTNIAGIGFAIGGISVNNCNNFSGWVDGTSTGDGNANNRLLCSVNGLMAGQPLREQALLQFYKTGPTGSGMVTAQQAGSFILHNNQAFWHSPESTILMNGFSVTTLACSVSNTAIAVNMGNVDKRAFSGTGSSPDASFTRNFTIPLNCNAGTRINVKIDGNAQNSTNGVLNLTSGANTASGVGVQLLFNNAPVQLGANIVAGTSASAGNYSIPLQARYYQTTATITPGTANSSATFTLTYQ
;
A
#
# COMPACT_ATOMS: atom_id res chain seq x y z
N MET A 1 54.24 22.87 -91.21
CA MET A 1 53.57 24.04 -91.79
C MET A 1 52.12 24.07 -91.34
N PRO A 2 51.60 25.24 -90.90
CA PRO A 2 50.64 25.35 -89.84
C PRO A 2 49.20 25.50 -90.33
N LEU A 3 48.21 25.18 -89.54
CA LEU A 3 46.94 25.84 -89.66
C LEU A 3 46.36 26.12 -88.29
N LYS A 4 46.29 27.36 -87.98
CA LYS A 4 45.65 28.05 -86.93
C LYS A 4 44.14 27.88 -86.98
N GLU A 5 43.57 27.66 -85.83
CA GLU A 5 42.71 28.58 -85.08
C GLU A 5 41.41 29.05 -85.72
N ALA A 6 40.34 28.64 -85.10
CA ALA A 6 39.24 29.55 -84.74
C ALA A 6 38.33 28.85 -83.74
N PHE A 7 38.60 29.06 -82.47
CA PHE A 7 37.64 28.68 -81.43
C PHE A 7 36.74 29.85 -81.16
N MET A 8 35.57 29.75 -81.67
CA MET A 8 34.46 30.68 -81.49
C MET A 8 33.90 30.50 -80.04
N ARG A 9 33.96 31.52 -79.24
CA ARG A 9 33.42 31.61 -77.90
C ARG A 9 31.88 31.49 -78.01
N LEU A 10 31.36 30.35 -77.57
CA LEU A 10 29.93 30.18 -77.28
C LEU A 10 29.73 30.48 -75.81
N PHE A 11 29.23 31.66 -75.51
CA PHE A 11 28.74 32.01 -74.15
C PHE A 11 27.45 31.25 -73.88
N LEU A 12 27.55 30.18 -73.13
CA LEU A 12 26.40 29.52 -72.53
C LEU A 12 26.00 30.34 -71.28
N LEU A 13 24.91 31.11 -71.41
CA LEU A 13 24.17 31.65 -70.29
C LEU A 13 23.43 30.50 -69.59
N LEU A 14 24.04 30.02 -68.47
CA LEU A 14 23.31 29.21 -67.50
C LEU A 14 22.36 30.11 -66.71
N PRO A 15 21.06 29.84 -66.72
CA PRO A 15 20.17 30.51 -65.76
C PRO A 15 20.50 29.99 -64.36
N SER A 16 21.04 30.84 -63.48
CA SER A 16 21.16 30.62 -62.05
C SER A 16 19.75 30.46 -61.49
N ILE A 17 19.29 29.22 -61.37
CA ILE A 17 18.09 28.90 -60.60
C ILE A 17 18.45 29.18 -59.14
N PHE A 18 18.07 30.35 -58.68
CA PHE A 18 18.09 30.71 -57.28
C PHE A 18 17.06 29.82 -56.58
N PHE A 19 17.50 28.70 -55.96
CA PHE A 19 16.70 27.92 -55.06
C PHE A 19 16.48 28.80 -53.82
N ILE A 20 15.43 29.62 -53.83
CA ILE A 20 14.88 30.22 -52.63
C ILE A 20 14.32 29.01 -51.83
N GLY A 21 15.13 28.49 -50.93
CA GLY A 21 14.66 27.55 -49.93
C GLY A 21 13.55 28.25 -49.15
N LEU A 22 12.31 27.89 -49.44
CA LEU A 22 11.18 28.17 -48.58
C LEU A 22 11.46 27.48 -47.26
N TYR A 23 12.13 28.19 -46.35
CA TYR A 23 12.06 27.85 -44.93
C TYR A 23 10.60 28.03 -44.54
N VAL A 24 9.84 26.94 -44.61
CA VAL A 24 8.52 26.86 -43.98
C VAL A 24 8.82 26.96 -42.50
N ASN A 25 8.85 28.15 -41.97
CA ASN A 25 8.70 28.38 -40.55
C ASN A 25 7.31 27.82 -40.22
N PHE A 26 7.27 26.64 -39.64
CA PHE A 26 6.08 26.18 -38.96
C PHE A 26 5.84 27.20 -37.85
N ALA A 27 5.03 28.23 -38.18
CA ALA A 27 4.54 29.12 -37.18
C ALA A 27 3.74 28.26 -36.21
N GLN A 28 4.32 28.00 -35.04
CA GLN A 28 3.56 27.35 -33.95
C GLN A 28 2.41 28.29 -33.64
N ALA A 29 1.26 27.87 -34.00
CA ALA A 29 0.02 28.63 -34.02
C ALA A 29 -0.50 28.91 -32.60
N TYR A 30 -0.12 28.12 -31.66
CA TYR A 30 -0.36 28.31 -30.22
C TYR A 30 0.97 28.15 -29.50
N THR A 31 1.13 28.82 -28.39
CA THR A 31 2.29 28.62 -27.51
C THR A 31 1.81 28.17 -26.16
N CYS A 32 2.44 27.11 -25.64
CA CYS A 32 2.25 26.67 -24.27
C CYS A 32 3.58 26.73 -23.53
N THR A 33 3.55 27.13 -22.27
CA THR A 33 4.72 27.18 -21.40
C THR A 33 4.42 26.47 -20.09
N THR A 34 5.39 25.72 -19.56
CA THR A 34 5.30 25.19 -18.21
C THR A 34 5.59 26.29 -17.20
N THR A 35 4.59 26.67 -16.44
CA THR A 35 4.66 27.80 -15.49
C THR A 35 5.28 27.36 -14.17
N THR A 36 4.94 26.18 -13.65
CA THR A 36 5.52 25.59 -12.46
C THR A 36 6.33 24.36 -12.88
N ALA A 37 7.64 24.41 -12.74
CA ALA A 37 8.51 23.30 -13.15
C ALA A 37 8.34 22.07 -12.25
N ALA A 38 8.13 22.28 -10.94
CA ALA A 38 7.95 21.20 -9.98
C ALA A 38 6.99 21.56 -8.84
N THR A 39 6.18 20.57 -8.44
CA THR A 39 5.30 20.63 -7.27
C THR A 39 5.78 19.59 -6.27
N THR A 40 6.04 19.99 -5.03
CA THR A 40 6.54 19.08 -3.99
C THR A 40 5.41 18.69 -3.04
N ILE A 41 5.28 17.38 -2.78
CA ILE A 41 4.44 16.81 -1.74
C ILE A 41 5.34 16.31 -0.61
N SER A 42 4.99 16.64 0.63
CA SER A 42 5.72 16.22 1.83
C SER A 42 4.82 15.27 2.64
N PRO A 43 4.96 13.95 2.48
CA PRO A 43 4.22 13.00 3.29
C PRO A 43 4.63 13.11 4.77
N PRO A 44 3.70 12.93 5.71
CA PRO A 44 4.04 12.78 7.13
C PRO A 44 4.74 11.45 7.39
N ALA A 45 5.35 11.31 8.56
CA ALA A 45 5.81 10.01 9.04
C ALA A 45 4.63 8.99 9.07
N ILE A 46 4.90 7.79 8.61
CA ILE A 46 3.90 6.72 8.52
C ILE A 46 4.17 5.67 9.59
N VAL A 47 3.10 5.27 10.30
CA VAL A 47 3.11 4.17 11.25
C VAL A 47 2.14 3.10 10.77
N ILE A 48 2.60 1.86 10.63
CA ILE A 48 1.79 0.73 10.16
C ILE A 48 1.94 -0.49 11.07
N GLN A 49 0.86 -1.24 11.23
CA GLN A 49 0.93 -2.56 11.86
C GLN A 49 1.60 -3.55 10.89
N ARG A 50 2.48 -4.42 11.38
CA ARG A 50 3.25 -5.36 10.55
C ARG A 50 2.38 -6.21 9.63
N ASP A 51 1.29 -6.73 10.16
CA ASP A 51 0.42 -7.69 9.49
C ASP A 51 -0.85 -7.05 8.89
N LEU A 52 -0.84 -5.72 8.70
CA LEU A 52 -1.89 -5.04 7.95
C LEU A 52 -2.05 -5.75 6.60
N PRO A 53 -3.27 -6.10 6.16
CA PRO A 53 -3.47 -6.85 4.91
C PRO A 53 -2.91 -6.14 3.68
N VAL A 54 -2.37 -6.91 2.73
CA VAL A 54 -1.97 -6.38 1.41
C VAL A 54 -3.20 -5.78 0.72
N GLY A 55 -3.03 -4.63 0.08
CA GLY A 55 -4.12 -3.85 -0.52
C GLY A 55 -4.70 -2.78 0.41
N SER A 56 -4.38 -2.80 1.70
CA SER A 56 -4.86 -1.78 2.65
C SER A 56 -4.27 -0.41 2.35
N LEU A 57 -5.08 0.63 2.63
CA LEU A 57 -4.62 2.02 2.66
C LEU A 57 -3.63 2.23 3.81
N ILE A 58 -2.59 3.01 3.56
CA ILE A 58 -1.64 3.47 4.57
C ILE A 58 -1.79 4.98 4.70
N GLY A 59 -2.20 5.43 5.88
CA GLY A 59 -2.45 6.85 6.13
C GLY A 59 -3.62 7.43 5.32
N SER A 60 -3.77 8.74 5.39
CA SER A 60 -4.78 9.48 4.63
C SER A 60 -4.25 9.91 3.26
N GLN A 61 -5.17 10.18 2.33
CA GLN A 61 -4.83 10.82 1.07
C GLN A 61 -4.17 12.19 1.31
N ILE A 62 -3.10 12.47 0.57
CA ILE A 62 -2.39 13.74 0.60
C ILE A 62 -2.73 14.50 -0.68
N THR A 63 -3.05 15.78 -0.54
CA THR A 63 -3.34 16.67 -1.66
C THR A 63 -2.38 17.85 -1.62
N SER A 64 -1.74 18.15 -2.75
CA SER A 64 -0.86 19.33 -2.84
C SER A 64 -1.64 20.64 -2.81
N GLY A 65 -0.96 21.74 -2.61
CA GLY A 65 -1.49 23.05 -3.00
C GLY A 65 -1.82 23.11 -4.49
N ALA A 66 -2.78 23.96 -4.87
CA ALA A 66 -3.08 24.21 -6.29
C ALA A 66 -1.97 25.07 -6.91
N VAL A 67 -1.40 24.60 -8.03
CA VAL A 67 -0.32 25.29 -8.74
C VAL A 67 -0.73 25.60 -10.19
N ASN A 68 -0.19 26.67 -10.75
CA ASN A 68 -0.32 26.99 -12.16
C ASN A 68 0.68 26.12 -12.93
N THR A 69 0.21 25.11 -13.65
CA THR A 69 1.10 24.14 -14.32
C THR A 69 1.51 24.59 -15.71
N PHE A 70 0.55 24.99 -16.52
CA PHE A 70 0.77 25.41 -17.91
C PHE A 70 0.02 26.69 -18.23
N ASN A 71 0.59 27.49 -19.10
CA ASN A 71 -0.07 28.66 -19.65
C ASN A 71 0.01 28.61 -21.18
N CYS A 72 -1.15 28.63 -21.83
CA CYS A 72 -1.25 28.55 -23.27
C CYS A 72 -1.93 29.82 -23.84
N THR A 73 -1.44 30.25 -25.01
CA THR A 73 -2.08 31.32 -25.80
C THR A 73 -2.54 30.73 -27.13
N ASN A 74 -3.62 31.26 -27.65
CA ASN A 74 -4.21 30.76 -28.88
C ASN A 74 -4.08 31.83 -29.99
N THR A 75 -3.05 31.68 -30.81
CA THR A 75 -2.87 32.47 -32.05
C THR A 75 -3.06 31.55 -33.25
N ALA A 76 -3.48 32.09 -34.40
CA ALA A 76 -3.79 31.23 -35.55
C ALA A 76 -2.58 30.51 -36.17
N PRO A 77 -2.70 29.21 -36.56
CA PRO A 77 -3.84 28.30 -36.41
C PRO A 77 -4.05 27.86 -34.96
N ALA A 78 -5.32 27.88 -34.54
CA ALA A 78 -5.78 27.72 -33.17
C ALA A 78 -5.66 26.28 -32.68
N LEU A 79 -5.59 26.09 -31.33
CA LEU A 79 -5.82 24.81 -30.70
C LEU A 79 -7.22 24.30 -31.09
N THR A 80 -7.29 23.07 -31.57
CA THR A 80 -8.56 22.39 -31.86
C THR A 80 -9.02 21.53 -30.72
N TYR A 81 -8.08 21.09 -29.87
CA TYR A 81 -8.35 20.24 -28.72
C TYR A 81 -7.24 20.39 -27.66
N GLN A 82 -7.59 20.45 -26.40
CA GLN A 82 -6.64 20.50 -25.29
C GLN A 82 -7.08 19.60 -24.17
N SER A 83 -6.13 18.82 -23.62
CA SER A 83 -6.33 17.97 -22.47
C SER A 83 -5.22 18.17 -21.46
N VAL A 84 -5.57 18.18 -20.18
CA VAL A 84 -4.64 18.21 -19.08
C VAL A 84 -4.82 16.94 -18.23
N GLY A 85 -3.74 16.46 -17.65
CA GLY A 85 -3.77 15.24 -16.87
C GLY A 85 -2.61 15.08 -15.93
N VAL A 86 -2.51 13.89 -15.38
CA VAL A 86 -1.42 13.46 -14.51
C VAL A 86 -0.79 12.19 -15.06
N LYS A 87 0.51 12.04 -14.86
CA LYS A 87 1.30 10.87 -15.24
C LYS A 87 2.00 10.32 -14.01
N GLY A 88 1.94 9.00 -13.82
CA GLY A 88 2.69 8.30 -12.78
C GLY A 88 4.11 7.98 -13.23
N THR A 89 5.07 8.10 -12.33
CA THR A 89 6.49 7.79 -12.56
C THR A 89 6.98 6.77 -11.54
N GLY A 90 7.80 5.83 -11.99
CA GLY A 90 8.38 4.77 -11.16
C GLY A 90 8.04 3.37 -11.64
N ASN A 91 8.45 2.37 -10.86
CA ASN A 91 8.19 0.97 -11.19
C ASN A 91 6.76 0.60 -10.78
N TYR A 92 5.94 0.21 -11.77
CA TYR A 92 4.60 -0.32 -11.51
C TYR A 92 4.69 -1.67 -10.77
N VAL A 93 3.91 -1.81 -9.70
CA VAL A 93 3.88 -3.02 -8.86
C VAL A 93 2.59 -3.80 -9.11
N THR A 94 1.44 -3.15 -8.99
CA THR A 94 0.12 -3.78 -9.05
C THR A 94 -0.98 -2.73 -9.22
N THR A 95 -2.22 -3.18 -9.32
CA THR A 95 -3.41 -2.32 -9.27
C THR A 95 -4.21 -2.63 -8.00
N ILE A 96 -4.55 -1.61 -7.22
CA ILE A 96 -5.36 -1.71 -6.00
C ILE A 96 -6.52 -0.71 -6.10
N GLY A 97 -7.74 -1.18 -5.98
CA GLY A 97 -8.94 -0.34 -6.07
C GLY A 97 -9.03 0.47 -7.38
N GLY A 98 -8.59 -0.11 -8.50
CA GLY A 98 -8.54 0.53 -9.81
C GLY A 98 -7.37 1.50 -10.00
N ARG A 99 -6.50 1.70 -9.03
CA ARG A 99 -5.36 2.64 -9.10
C ARG A 99 -4.06 1.89 -9.40
N ARG A 100 -3.24 2.41 -10.28
CA ARG A 100 -1.89 1.88 -10.52
C ARG A 100 -0.99 2.27 -9.35
N ILE A 101 -0.31 1.27 -8.80
CA ILE A 101 0.57 1.43 -7.64
C ILE A 101 2.02 1.34 -8.10
N TYR A 102 2.82 2.33 -7.69
CA TYR A 102 4.24 2.43 -7.96
C TYR A 102 5.04 2.13 -6.68
N SER A 103 6.22 1.51 -6.83
CA SER A 103 7.06 1.15 -5.68
C SER A 103 7.71 2.37 -5.04
N THR A 104 7.92 2.27 -3.73
CA THR A 104 8.95 3.05 -3.02
C THR A 104 10.23 2.21 -2.89
N ASN A 105 11.28 2.77 -2.28
CA ASN A 105 12.49 2.02 -1.89
C ASN A 105 12.27 1.10 -0.67
N ILE A 106 11.15 1.25 0.07
CA ILE A 106 10.78 0.36 1.17
C ILE A 106 9.88 -0.75 0.62
N ALA A 107 10.35 -1.99 0.72
CA ALA A 107 9.56 -3.15 0.31
C ALA A 107 8.19 -3.17 1.00
N GLY A 108 7.15 -3.59 0.27
CA GLY A 108 5.79 -3.68 0.80
C GLY A 108 5.06 -2.34 0.94
N ILE A 109 5.64 -1.23 0.50
CA ILE A 109 4.99 0.08 0.44
C ILE A 109 5.00 0.60 -0.98
N GLY A 110 3.83 0.87 -1.51
CA GLY A 110 3.64 1.52 -2.80
C GLY A 110 2.76 2.76 -2.68
N PHE A 111 2.71 3.54 -3.75
CA PHE A 111 1.88 4.74 -3.83
C PHE A 111 1.10 4.79 -5.13
N ALA A 112 -0.07 5.39 -5.08
CA ALA A 112 -0.83 5.84 -6.24
C ALA A 112 -0.67 7.35 -6.38
N ILE A 113 -0.62 7.84 -7.63
CA ILE A 113 -0.63 9.25 -7.97
C ILE A 113 -1.91 9.59 -8.74
N GLY A 114 -2.47 10.73 -8.48
CA GLY A 114 -3.63 11.28 -9.15
C GLY A 114 -3.54 12.79 -9.26
N GLY A 115 -4.57 13.41 -9.78
CA GLY A 115 -4.65 14.86 -9.91
C GLY A 115 -6.07 15.39 -9.87
N ILE A 116 -6.16 16.70 -9.69
CA ILE A 116 -7.40 17.49 -9.76
C ILE A 116 -7.15 18.63 -10.75
N SER A 117 -8.04 18.78 -11.75
CA SER A 117 -8.09 19.97 -12.59
C SER A 117 -8.93 21.04 -11.90
N VAL A 118 -8.28 22.06 -11.31
CA VAL A 118 -8.94 22.96 -10.33
C VAL A 118 -9.84 24.02 -10.98
N ASN A 119 -9.45 24.58 -12.10
CA ASN A 119 -10.17 25.70 -12.75
C ASN A 119 -10.83 25.32 -14.08
N ASN A 120 -10.81 24.04 -14.42
CA ASN A 120 -11.46 23.48 -15.61
C ASN A 120 -12.21 22.20 -15.24
N CYS A 121 -13.18 21.77 -16.05
CA CYS A 121 -13.92 20.52 -15.86
C CYS A 121 -14.51 20.32 -14.45
N ASN A 122 -15.01 21.39 -13.82
CA ASN A 122 -15.68 21.34 -12.50
C ASN A 122 -14.84 20.66 -11.39
N ASN A 123 -13.55 20.93 -11.35
CA ASN A 123 -12.62 20.32 -10.38
C ASN A 123 -12.59 18.79 -10.45
N PHE A 124 -12.70 18.23 -11.64
CA PHE A 124 -12.64 16.78 -11.81
C PHE A 124 -11.33 16.23 -11.28
N SER A 125 -11.41 15.15 -10.49
CA SER A 125 -10.27 14.42 -9.94
C SER A 125 -10.18 13.01 -10.51
N GLY A 126 -8.97 12.51 -10.68
CA GLY A 126 -8.74 11.15 -11.16
C GLY A 126 -7.38 10.61 -10.74
N TRP A 127 -7.31 9.29 -10.68
CA TRP A 127 -6.09 8.55 -10.37
C TRP A 127 -5.54 7.91 -11.64
N VAL A 128 -4.22 7.75 -11.71
CA VAL A 128 -3.61 6.94 -12.76
C VAL A 128 -4.07 5.50 -12.60
N ASP A 129 -4.85 5.02 -13.57
CA ASP A 129 -5.55 3.73 -13.53
C ASP A 129 -5.38 2.91 -14.82
N GLY A 130 -4.69 3.46 -15.80
CA GLY A 130 -4.52 2.86 -17.12
C GLY A 130 -5.63 3.18 -18.11
N THR A 131 -6.59 4.05 -17.73
CA THR A 131 -7.67 4.51 -18.59
C THR A 131 -7.53 5.99 -18.93
N SER A 132 -8.25 6.46 -19.97
CA SER A 132 -8.20 7.87 -20.42
C SER A 132 -6.77 8.39 -20.60
N THR A 133 -5.94 7.61 -21.28
CA THR A 133 -4.48 7.85 -21.37
C THR A 133 -4.10 8.89 -22.41
N GLY A 134 -4.91 9.06 -23.43
CA GLY A 134 -4.65 9.94 -24.56
C GLY A 134 -3.75 9.35 -25.67
N ASP A 135 -2.90 8.39 -25.33
CA ASP A 135 -1.93 7.78 -26.25
C ASP A 135 -1.72 6.26 -26.03
N GLY A 136 -2.51 5.64 -25.14
CA GLY A 136 -2.35 4.24 -24.75
C GLY A 136 -1.31 3.99 -23.66
N ASN A 137 -0.54 4.99 -23.20
CA ASN A 137 0.38 4.85 -22.11
C ASN A 137 -0.37 4.74 -20.77
N ALA A 138 -0.42 3.55 -20.20
CA ALA A 138 -1.15 3.27 -18.97
C ALA A 138 -0.71 4.13 -17.75
N ASN A 139 0.43 4.79 -17.79
CA ASN A 139 0.86 5.72 -16.75
C ASN A 139 0.24 7.11 -16.87
N ASN A 140 -0.42 7.43 -17.98
CA ASN A 140 -1.12 8.69 -18.17
C ASN A 140 -2.57 8.59 -17.70
N ARG A 141 -3.10 9.71 -17.20
CA ARG A 141 -4.52 9.90 -16.90
C ARG A 141 -4.94 11.31 -17.26
N LEU A 142 -5.75 11.47 -18.29
CA LEU A 142 -6.37 12.74 -18.63
C LEU A 142 -7.49 13.05 -17.63
N LEU A 143 -7.47 14.26 -17.09
CA LEU A 143 -8.43 14.75 -16.09
C LEU A 143 -9.47 15.66 -16.72
N CYS A 144 -9.07 16.45 -17.67
CA CYS A 144 -9.92 17.43 -18.32
C CYS A 144 -9.59 17.50 -19.80
N SER A 145 -10.61 17.57 -20.64
CA SER A 145 -10.46 17.70 -22.10
C SER A 145 -11.54 18.63 -22.65
N VAL A 146 -11.15 19.54 -23.53
CA VAL A 146 -12.05 20.47 -24.18
C VAL A 146 -11.71 20.64 -25.67
N ASN A 147 -12.69 21.03 -26.47
CA ASN A 147 -12.44 21.50 -27.81
C ASN A 147 -11.86 22.91 -27.76
N GLY A 148 -10.76 23.16 -28.48
CA GLY A 148 -10.04 24.42 -28.45
C GLY A 148 -9.18 24.61 -27.21
N LEU A 149 -8.87 25.87 -26.90
CA LEU A 149 -8.12 26.27 -25.72
C LEU A 149 -8.99 26.21 -24.45
N MET A 150 -8.49 25.62 -23.38
CA MET A 150 -9.13 25.67 -22.04
C MET A 150 -9.29 27.13 -21.58
N ALA A 151 -10.49 27.45 -21.06
CA ALA A 151 -10.84 28.84 -20.70
C ALA A 151 -10.05 29.34 -19.47
N GLY A 152 -9.74 28.46 -18.53
CA GLY A 152 -9.01 28.82 -17.30
C GLY A 152 -7.48 28.80 -17.49
N GLN A 153 -6.91 29.79 -18.12
CA GLN A 153 -5.46 29.95 -18.23
C GLN A 153 -4.94 30.92 -17.15
N PRO A 154 -3.78 30.65 -16.53
CA PRO A 154 -3.01 29.40 -16.57
C PRO A 154 -3.77 28.22 -15.99
N LEU A 155 -3.51 27.01 -16.53
CA LEU A 155 -4.11 25.77 -16.03
C LEU A 155 -3.66 25.52 -14.61
N ARG A 156 -4.62 25.18 -13.71
CA ARG A 156 -4.34 24.94 -12.31
C ARG A 156 -4.68 23.50 -11.93
N GLU A 157 -3.71 22.84 -11.30
CA GLU A 157 -3.86 21.47 -10.85
C GLU A 157 -3.40 21.28 -9.40
N GLN A 158 -3.88 20.20 -8.78
CA GLN A 158 -3.40 19.67 -7.53
C GLN A 158 -3.01 18.21 -7.73
N ALA A 159 -1.91 17.79 -7.14
CA ALA A 159 -1.53 16.39 -7.11
C ALA A 159 -2.17 15.66 -5.93
N LEU A 160 -2.57 14.41 -6.15
CA LEU A 160 -3.09 13.49 -5.16
C LEU A 160 -2.08 12.36 -4.96
N LEU A 161 -1.80 12.01 -3.69
CA LEU A 161 -0.92 10.90 -3.33
C LEU A 161 -1.59 10.04 -2.26
N GLN A 162 -1.56 8.71 -2.42
CA GLN A 162 -2.06 7.75 -1.45
C GLN A 162 -1.14 6.56 -1.38
N PHE A 163 -0.77 6.16 -0.15
CA PHE A 163 0.05 4.98 0.08
C PHE A 163 -0.78 3.73 0.29
N TYR A 164 -0.20 2.58 -0.09
CA TYR A 164 -0.80 1.26 -0.02
C TYR A 164 0.21 0.22 0.48
N LYS A 165 -0.29 -0.74 1.24
CA LYS A 165 0.47 -1.93 1.57
C LYS A 165 0.49 -2.88 0.37
N THR A 166 1.69 -3.22 -0.11
CA THR A 166 1.90 -4.10 -1.29
C THR A 166 2.56 -5.43 -0.95
N GLY A 167 3.00 -5.60 0.32
CA GLY A 167 3.67 -6.82 0.78
C GLY A 167 4.17 -6.68 2.22
N PRO A 168 5.00 -7.62 2.69
CA PRO A 168 5.70 -7.50 3.97
C PRO A 168 6.51 -6.20 4.01
N THR A 169 6.41 -5.48 5.13
CA THR A 169 7.05 -4.15 5.29
C THR A 169 8.00 -4.14 6.47
N GLY A 170 9.12 -3.42 6.31
CA GLY A 170 10.04 -3.06 7.39
C GLY A 170 9.94 -1.58 7.75
N SER A 171 10.59 -1.18 8.84
CA SER A 171 10.81 0.22 9.18
C SER A 171 11.98 0.80 8.36
N GLY A 172 11.94 2.10 8.07
CA GLY A 172 13.01 2.76 7.33
C GLY A 172 12.64 4.15 6.84
N MET A 173 13.50 4.73 5.99
CA MET A 173 13.26 6.00 5.31
C MET A 173 12.86 5.76 3.86
N VAL A 174 11.70 6.25 3.47
CA VAL A 174 11.37 6.41 2.04
C VAL A 174 12.20 7.58 1.53
N THR A 175 12.96 7.35 0.47
CA THR A 175 13.79 8.39 -0.16
C THR A 175 12.93 9.32 -1.02
N ALA A 176 13.34 10.57 -1.13
CA ALA A 176 12.69 11.51 -2.04
C ALA A 176 12.79 11.00 -3.49
N GLN A 177 11.69 11.12 -4.23
CA GLN A 177 11.62 10.68 -5.63
C GLN A 177 10.58 11.47 -6.42
N GLN A 178 10.66 11.42 -7.73
CA GLN A 178 9.59 11.87 -8.59
C GLN A 178 8.45 10.85 -8.55
N ALA A 179 7.27 11.28 -8.09
CA ALA A 179 6.06 10.46 -8.06
C ALA A 179 5.28 10.51 -9.37
N GLY A 180 5.42 11.61 -10.12
CA GLY A 180 4.70 11.81 -11.35
C GLY A 180 4.97 13.15 -11.99
N SER A 181 4.09 13.55 -12.92
CA SER A 181 4.07 14.84 -13.56
C SER A 181 2.64 15.25 -13.89
N PHE A 182 2.32 16.54 -13.92
CA PHE A 182 1.21 17.04 -14.68
C PHE A 182 1.60 17.08 -16.15
N ILE A 183 0.67 16.70 -17.01
CA ILE A 183 0.86 16.55 -18.46
C ILE A 183 -0.18 17.35 -19.23
N LEU A 184 0.22 17.86 -20.38
CA LEU A 184 -0.62 18.63 -21.30
C LEU A 184 -0.56 18.01 -22.68
N HIS A 185 -1.73 17.70 -23.25
CA HIS A 185 -1.88 17.06 -24.56
C HIS A 185 -2.68 17.97 -25.48
N ASN A 186 -2.05 18.42 -26.55
CA ASN A 186 -2.62 19.37 -27.51
C ASN A 186 -2.98 18.68 -28.83
N ASN A 187 -4.14 19.02 -29.39
CA ASN A 187 -4.65 18.53 -30.67
C ASN A 187 -4.66 17.01 -30.79
N GLN A 188 -4.76 16.28 -29.66
CA GLN A 188 -4.73 14.81 -29.58
C GLN A 188 -3.49 14.15 -30.22
N ALA A 189 -2.42 14.92 -30.40
CA ALA A 189 -1.21 14.49 -31.10
C ALA A 189 0.09 14.88 -30.38
N PHE A 190 0.10 16.00 -29.65
CA PHE A 190 1.34 16.57 -29.13
C PHE A 190 1.34 16.69 -27.61
N TRP A 191 2.23 15.96 -26.96
CA TRP A 191 2.54 16.15 -25.55
C TRP A 191 3.45 17.36 -25.37
N HIS A 192 3.04 18.27 -24.49
CA HIS A 192 3.86 19.42 -24.14
C HIS A 192 5.09 19.01 -23.31
N SER A 193 6.21 19.67 -23.60
CA SER A 193 7.47 19.49 -22.87
C SER A 193 8.10 20.86 -22.60
N PRO A 194 8.68 21.07 -21.39
CA PRO A 194 8.79 20.11 -20.29
C PRO A 194 7.45 19.90 -19.56
N GLU A 195 7.26 18.69 -18.99
CA GLU A 195 6.16 18.40 -18.05
C GLU A 195 6.35 19.18 -16.73
N SER A 196 5.28 19.42 -15.98
CA SER A 196 5.36 19.95 -14.60
C SER A 196 5.51 18.80 -13.62
N THR A 197 6.70 18.59 -13.07
CA THR A 197 7.03 17.42 -12.25
C THR A 197 6.31 17.42 -10.89
N ILE A 198 6.00 16.23 -10.37
CA ILE A 198 5.46 16.03 -9.01
C ILE A 198 6.52 15.27 -8.21
N LEU A 199 7.13 15.96 -7.26
CA LEU A 199 8.17 15.43 -6.37
C LEU A 199 7.55 15.01 -5.04
N MET A 200 7.96 13.88 -4.52
CA MET A 200 7.64 13.39 -3.19
C MET A 200 8.88 13.49 -2.31
N ASN A 201 8.81 14.24 -1.21
CA ASN A 201 9.87 14.29 -0.21
C ASN A 201 10.01 12.96 0.53
N GLY A 202 11.20 12.71 1.07
CA GLY A 202 11.44 11.55 1.92
C GLY A 202 10.69 11.67 3.25
N PHE A 203 10.32 10.51 3.81
CA PHE A 203 9.61 10.41 5.08
C PHE A 203 9.93 9.08 5.77
N SER A 204 9.76 9.04 7.10
CA SER A 204 9.99 7.83 7.89
C SER A 204 8.80 6.89 7.90
N VAL A 205 9.09 5.60 7.91
CA VAL A 205 8.11 4.52 8.09
C VAL A 205 8.50 3.73 9.34
N THR A 206 7.54 3.53 10.25
CA THR A 206 7.68 2.68 11.43
C THR A 206 6.69 1.54 11.34
N THR A 207 7.21 0.31 11.30
CA THR A 207 6.38 -0.90 11.34
C THR A 207 6.30 -1.41 12.76
N LEU A 208 5.06 -1.46 13.29
CA LEU A 208 4.79 -1.90 14.66
C LEU A 208 4.67 -3.41 14.74
N ALA A 209 5.37 -4.00 15.69
CA ALA A 209 5.36 -5.45 15.98
C ALA A 209 5.78 -5.72 17.41
N CYS A 210 5.68 -7.00 17.83
CA CYS A 210 6.28 -7.51 19.04
C CYS A 210 7.23 -8.67 18.72
N SER A 211 8.26 -8.84 19.54
CA SER A 211 9.04 -10.07 19.62
C SER A 211 8.52 -10.94 20.76
N VAL A 212 8.52 -12.26 20.57
CA VAL A 212 8.14 -13.23 21.60
C VAL A 212 9.35 -13.53 22.46
N SER A 213 9.27 -13.27 23.77
CA SER A 213 10.38 -13.49 24.69
C SER A 213 10.53 -14.94 25.11
N ASN A 214 9.43 -15.74 25.08
CA ASN A 214 9.43 -17.16 25.37
C ASN A 214 8.44 -17.89 24.47
N THR A 215 8.93 -18.78 23.62
CA THR A 215 8.13 -19.56 22.66
C THR A 215 7.67 -20.92 23.23
N ALA A 216 8.23 -21.38 24.37
CA ALA A 216 7.90 -22.65 24.98
C ALA A 216 7.41 -22.45 26.43
N ILE A 217 6.10 -22.30 26.59
CA ILE A 217 5.48 -22.00 27.88
C ILE A 217 4.98 -23.29 28.51
N ALA A 218 5.59 -23.70 29.59
CA ALA A 218 5.16 -24.85 30.36
C ALA A 218 4.18 -24.43 31.46
N VAL A 219 3.00 -25.08 31.51
CA VAL A 219 1.97 -24.85 32.50
C VAL A 219 1.81 -26.10 33.36
N ASN A 220 2.26 -26.04 34.63
CA ASN A 220 2.08 -27.15 35.54
C ASN A 220 0.64 -27.17 36.06
N MET A 221 -0.16 -28.13 35.58
CA MET A 221 -1.55 -28.28 35.96
C MET A 221 -1.77 -28.86 37.38
N GLY A 222 -0.79 -29.56 37.88
CA GLY A 222 -0.88 -30.28 39.18
C GLY A 222 -1.82 -31.50 39.14
N ASN A 223 -1.95 -32.16 40.30
CA ASN A 223 -2.85 -33.28 40.43
C ASN A 223 -4.25 -32.83 40.87
N VAL A 224 -5.28 -33.45 40.28
CA VAL A 224 -6.68 -33.17 40.61
C VAL A 224 -7.39 -34.48 40.84
N ASP A 225 -8.06 -34.62 41.98
CA ASP A 225 -8.87 -35.81 42.30
C ASP A 225 -10.13 -35.81 41.39
N LYS A 226 -10.52 -36.96 40.86
CA LYS A 226 -11.72 -37.12 40.05
C LYS A 226 -13.01 -36.68 40.74
N ARG A 227 -13.03 -36.70 42.09
CA ARG A 227 -14.17 -36.23 42.91
C ARG A 227 -14.36 -34.70 42.85
N ALA A 228 -13.36 -33.97 42.39
CA ALA A 228 -13.47 -32.51 42.18
C ALA A 228 -14.31 -32.11 40.95
N PHE A 229 -14.70 -33.09 40.13
CA PHE A 229 -15.57 -32.88 38.99
C PHE A 229 -17.01 -33.20 39.33
N SER A 230 -17.95 -32.40 38.82
CA SER A 230 -19.39 -32.52 39.13
C SER A 230 -20.25 -33.00 37.94
N GLY A 231 -19.62 -33.53 36.88
CA GLY A 231 -20.28 -34.06 35.71
C GLY A 231 -19.77 -33.49 34.41
N THR A 232 -20.23 -34.04 33.30
CA THR A 232 -19.86 -33.60 31.96
C THR A 232 -20.14 -32.10 31.79
N GLY A 233 -19.17 -31.34 31.26
CA GLY A 233 -19.29 -29.91 31.09
C GLY A 233 -18.79 -29.09 32.30
N SER A 234 -18.36 -29.74 33.38
CA SER A 234 -17.84 -29.07 34.57
C SER A 234 -16.33 -28.97 34.57
N SER A 235 -15.84 -28.07 35.40
CA SER A 235 -14.42 -27.96 35.78
C SER A 235 -14.30 -28.06 37.27
N PRO A 236 -13.14 -28.47 37.81
CA PRO A 236 -12.87 -28.38 39.25
C PRO A 236 -12.95 -26.93 39.75
N ASP A 237 -12.93 -26.77 41.07
CA ASP A 237 -12.87 -25.46 41.72
C ASP A 237 -11.80 -24.53 41.12
N ALA A 238 -12.03 -23.23 41.21
CA ALA A 238 -11.12 -22.20 40.65
C ALA A 238 -9.68 -22.31 41.18
N SER A 239 -9.48 -22.88 42.37
CA SER A 239 -8.13 -23.11 42.93
C SER A 239 -7.26 -24.05 42.07
N PHE A 240 -7.87 -24.89 41.22
CA PHE A 240 -7.20 -25.75 40.26
C PHE A 240 -6.95 -25.09 38.92
N THR A 241 -7.39 -23.83 38.69
CA THR A 241 -7.08 -23.07 37.50
C THR A 241 -5.67 -22.50 37.57
N ARG A 242 -4.91 -22.64 36.49
CA ARG A 242 -3.52 -22.17 36.40
C ARG A 242 -3.42 -20.95 35.49
N ASN A 243 -2.92 -19.85 36.04
CA ASN A 243 -2.62 -18.65 35.29
C ASN A 243 -1.26 -18.79 34.62
N PHE A 244 -1.16 -18.34 33.37
CA PHE A 244 0.10 -18.25 32.65
C PHE A 244 0.05 -17.04 31.68
N THR A 245 1.17 -16.66 31.09
CA THR A 245 1.24 -15.53 30.18
C THR A 245 2.07 -15.89 28.96
N ILE A 246 1.74 -15.25 27.82
CA ILE A 246 2.63 -15.17 26.66
C ILE A 246 3.39 -13.85 26.77
N PRO A 247 4.71 -13.88 27.10
CA PRO A 247 5.50 -12.68 27.29
C PRO A 247 5.99 -12.14 25.95
N LEU A 248 5.80 -10.83 25.72
CA LEU A 248 6.17 -10.11 24.52
C LEU A 248 7.02 -8.88 24.87
N ASN A 249 7.81 -8.44 23.88
CA ASN A 249 8.43 -7.11 23.89
C ASN A 249 7.95 -6.37 22.64
N CYS A 250 7.20 -5.27 22.80
CA CYS A 250 6.42 -4.60 21.76
C CYS A 250 6.86 -3.17 21.49
N ASN A 251 6.62 -2.68 20.28
CA ASN A 251 6.58 -1.25 20.00
C ASN A 251 5.31 -0.63 20.63
N ALA A 252 5.39 0.62 21.07
CA ALA A 252 4.21 1.35 21.50
C ALA A 252 3.17 1.45 20.37
N GLY A 253 1.90 1.28 20.69
CA GLY A 253 0.81 1.32 19.71
C GLY A 253 0.60 0.02 18.92
N THR A 254 1.38 -1.04 19.19
CA THR A 254 1.18 -2.34 18.53
C THR A 254 -0.15 -2.95 18.97
N ARG A 255 -1.03 -3.26 18.03
CA ARG A 255 -2.26 -4.03 18.26
C ARG A 255 -1.94 -5.51 18.13
N ILE A 256 -2.33 -6.28 19.13
CA ILE A 256 -1.92 -7.68 19.29
C ILE A 256 -3.15 -8.55 19.21
N ASN A 257 -3.13 -9.51 18.29
CA ASN A 257 -4.07 -10.61 18.24
C ASN A 257 -3.33 -11.92 18.47
N VAL A 258 -3.97 -12.87 19.16
CA VAL A 258 -3.45 -14.20 19.37
C VAL A 258 -4.47 -15.22 18.87
N LYS A 259 -4.01 -16.21 18.13
CA LYS A 259 -4.76 -17.39 17.75
C LYS A 259 -4.12 -18.61 18.43
N ILE A 260 -4.95 -19.45 19.05
CA ILE A 260 -4.47 -20.67 19.70
C ILE A 260 -5.03 -21.86 18.93
N ASP A 261 -4.13 -22.72 18.45
CA ASP A 261 -4.43 -23.94 17.72
C ASP A 261 -3.95 -25.16 18.52
N GLY A 262 -4.68 -26.28 18.44
CA GLY A 262 -4.32 -27.51 19.10
C GLY A 262 -5.27 -28.66 18.73
N ASN A 263 -5.00 -29.86 19.24
CA ASN A 263 -5.87 -31.01 19.07
C ASN A 263 -7.17 -30.79 19.88
N ALA A 264 -8.21 -30.24 19.23
CA ALA A 264 -9.44 -29.82 19.88
C ALA A 264 -10.34 -31.02 20.21
N GLN A 265 -10.75 -31.15 21.45
CA GLN A 265 -11.90 -31.94 21.89
C GLN A 265 -13.20 -31.15 21.66
N ASN A 266 -13.16 -29.85 22.02
CA ASN A 266 -14.25 -28.90 21.74
C ASN A 266 -13.64 -27.54 21.44
N SER A 267 -13.59 -27.17 20.17
CA SER A 267 -12.95 -25.92 19.73
C SER A 267 -13.68 -24.67 20.23
N THR A 268 -15.02 -24.69 20.29
CA THR A 268 -15.82 -23.55 20.74
C THR A 268 -15.62 -23.25 22.23
N ASN A 269 -15.50 -24.30 23.04
CA ASN A 269 -15.29 -24.19 24.48
C ASN A 269 -13.81 -24.20 24.88
N GLY A 270 -12.88 -24.14 23.92
CA GLY A 270 -11.43 -24.07 24.20
C GLY A 270 -10.85 -25.34 24.83
N VAL A 271 -11.48 -26.50 24.61
CA VAL A 271 -11.08 -27.75 25.23
C VAL A 271 -10.16 -28.52 24.29
N LEU A 272 -8.96 -28.80 24.75
CA LEU A 272 -7.94 -29.62 24.09
C LEU A 272 -8.08 -31.09 24.51
N ASN A 273 -7.88 -32.01 23.56
CA ASN A 273 -7.64 -33.43 23.88
C ASN A 273 -6.36 -33.60 24.68
N LEU A 274 -6.31 -34.63 25.48
CA LEU A 274 -5.08 -35.06 26.11
C LEU A 274 -4.17 -35.74 25.08
N THR A 275 -2.86 -35.62 25.32
CA THR A 275 -1.85 -36.33 24.54
C THR A 275 -1.95 -37.84 24.85
N SER A 276 -2.15 -38.67 23.84
CA SER A 276 -2.29 -40.11 23.97
C SER A 276 -1.04 -40.79 24.50
N GLY A 277 -1.21 -41.76 25.40
CA GLY A 277 -0.12 -42.57 25.98
C GLY A 277 -0.69 -43.73 26.77
N ALA A 278 0.16 -44.66 27.24
CA ALA A 278 -0.25 -45.90 27.93
C ALA A 278 -1.06 -45.68 29.20
N ASN A 279 -0.83 -44.57 29.92
CA ASN A 279 -1.48 -44.21 31.17
C ASN A 279 -2.24 -42.90 31.10
N THR A 280 -2.74 -42.53 29.93
CA THR A 280 -3.49 -41.27 29.75
C THR A 280 -4.86 -41.36 30.41
N ALA A 281 -5.24 -40.35 31.16
CA ALA A 281 -6.58 -40.20 31.71
C ALA A 281 -7.62 -40.14 30.59
N SER A 282 -8.85 -40.55 30.87
CA SER A 282 -9.96 -40.39 29.95
C SER A 282 -11.13 -39.64 30.57
N GLY A 283 -12.01 -39.06 29.72
CA GLY A 283 -13.17 -38.29 30.17
C GLY A 283 -12.85 -36.89 30.64
N VAL A 284 -11.61 -36.43 30.44
CA VAL A 284 -11.19 -35.06 30.73
C VAL A 284 -10.37 -34.48 29.58
N GLY A 285 -10.33 -33.16 29.49
CA GLY A 285 -9.48 -32.39 28.60
C GLY A 285 -8.89 -31.19 29.32
N VAL A 286 -8.09 -30.39 28.61
CA VAL A 286 -7.55 -29.12 29.12
C VAL A 286 -8.30 -27.97 28.46
N GLN A 287 -8.99 -27.17 29.25
CA GLN A 287 -9.68 -25.96 28.77
C GLN A 287 -8.78 -24.76 28.93
N LEU A 288 -8.69 -23.94 27.85
CA LEU A 288 -7.99 -22.67 27.86
C LEU A 288 -8.98 -21.52 27.98
N LEU A 289 -8.63 -20.49 28.78
CA LEU A 289 -9.43 -19.32 29.02
C LEU A 289 -8.61 -18.05 28.76
N PHE A 290 -9.29 -17.04 28.26
CA PHE A 290 -8.80 -15.66 28.15
C PHE A 290 -9.84 -14.74 28.82
N ASN A 291 -9.41 -13.90 29.77
CA ASN A 291 -10.30 -13.05 30.57
C ASN A 291 -11.47 -13.86 31.21
N ASN A 292 -11.17 -15.02 31.76
CA ASN A 292 -12.13 -15.97 32.38
C ASN A 292 -13.19 -16.56 31.41
N ALA A 293 -13.11 -16.29 30.12
CA ALA A 293 -13.97 -16.86 29.09
C ALA A 293 -13.25 -17.96 28.30
N PRO A 294 -13.93 -19.04 27.87
CA PRO A 294 -13.33 -20.05 27.02
C PRO A 294 -12.77 -19.46 25.72
N VAL A 295 -11.55 -19.89 25.39
CA VAL A 295 -10.91 -19.54 24.12
C VAL A 295 -11.55 -20.35 23.01
N GLN A 296 -11.99 -19.70 21.93
CA GLN A 296 -12.34 -20.44 20.71
C GLN A 296 -11.04 -20.82 19.96
N LEU A 297 -10.72 -22.13 19.95
CA LEU A 297 -9.52 -22.61 19.25
C LEU A 297 -9.65 -22.37 17.75
N GLY A 298 -8.56 -21.93 17.12
CA GLY A 298 -8.51 -21.59 15.70
C GLY A 298 -9.04 -20.20 15.33
N ALA A 299 -9.64 -19.46 16.28
CA ALA A 299 -10.11 -18.11 16.09
C ALA A 299 -9.13 -17.05 16.61
N ASN A 300 -9.12 -15.87 15.99
CA ASN A 300 -8.35 -14.74 16.50
C ASN A 300 -9.02 -14.13 17.74
N ILE A 301 -8.19 -13.87 18.76
CA ILE A 301 -8.53 -13.20 20.00
C ILE A 301 -7.82 -11.86 20.02
N VAL A 302 -8.55 -10.76 20.20
CA VAL A 302 -7.94 -9.43 20.42
C VAL A 302 -7.33 -9.42 21.81
N ALA A 303 -5.99 -9.50 21.90
CA ALA A 303 -5.28 -9.50 23.17
C ALA A 303 -5.06 -8.09 23.74
N GLY A 304 -5.16 -7.05 22.90
CA GLY A 304 -5.06 -5.66 23.32
C GLY A 304 -4.07 -4.85 22.50
N THR A 305 -3.72 -3.66 23.03
CA THR A 305 -2.74 -2.74 22.40
C THR A 305 -1.66 -2.40 23.43
N SER A 306 -0.39 -2.50 23.03
CA SER A 306 0.74 -2.09 23.87
C SER A 306 0.77 -0.56 23.99
N ALA A 307 0.49 -0.03 25.16
CA ALA A 307 0.44 1.42 25.40
C ALA A 307 1.83 2.08 25.35
N SER A 308 2.89 1.33 25.71
CA SER A 308 4.28 1.77 25.72
C SER A 308 5.18 0.76 25.05
N ALA A 309 6.38 1.19 24.62
CA ALA A 309 7.41 0.24 24.18
C ALA A 309 7.93 -0.59 25.37
N GLY A 310 8.22 -1.87 25.10
CA GLY A 310 8.75 -2.79 26.11
C GLY A 310 7.83 -3.97 26.38
N ASN A 311 7.84 -4.44 27.63
CA ASN A 311 7.16 -5.67 28.04
C ASN A 311 5.64 -5.57 27.94
N TYR A 312 5.05 -6.58 27.30
CA TYR A 312 3.62 -6.82 27.24
C TYR A 312 3.37 -8.31 27.52
N SER A 313 2.31 -8.63 28.24
CA SER A 313 1.96 -10.00 28.56
C SER A 313 0.51 -10.28 28.20
N ILE A 314 0.27 -11.37 27.46
CA ILE A 314 -1.09 -11.85 27.21
C ILE A 314 -1.44 -12.82 28.35
N PRO A 315 -2.39 -12.47 29.25
CA PRO A 315 -2.79 -13.35 30.34
C PRO A 315 -3.72 -14.44 29.80
N LEU A 316 -3.43 -15.67 30.18
CA LEU A 316 -4.22 -16.86 29.85
C LEU A 316 -4.39 -17.72 31.08
N GLN A 317 -5.37 -18.63 31.01
CA GLN A 317 -5.61 -19.60 32.08
C GLN A 317 -5.83 -20.98 31.46
N ALA A 318 -5.46 -22.01 32.23
CA ALA A 318 -5.72 -23.39 31.88
C ALA A 318 -6.35 -24.14 33.08
N ARG A 319 -7.32 -24.99 32.79
CA ARG A 319 -7.95 -25.86 33.79
C ARG A 319 -8.37 -27.19 33.17
N TYR A 320 -8.54 -28.19 33.99
CA TYR A 320 -9.15 -29.44 33.56
C TYR A 320 -10.65 -29.24 33.31
N TYR A 321 -11.18 -30.00 32.36
CA TYR A 321 -12.60 -29.93 31.96
C TYR A 321 -13.12 -31.35 31.72
N GLN A 322 -14.24 -31.71 32.36
CA GLN A 322 -14.85 -33.03 32.22
C GLN A 322 -15.59 -33.12 30.86
N THR A 323 -15.18 -34.07 30.04
CA THR A 323 -15.70 -34.24 28.67
C THR A 323 -16.70 -35.38 28.54
N THR A 324 -16.70 -36.36 29.46
CA THR A 324 -17.63 -37.46 29.47
C THR A 324 -18.11 -37.77 30.90
N ALA A 325 -19.19 -38.55 31.04
CA ALA A 325 -19.76 -38.88 32.37
C ALA A 325 -18.79 -39.66 33.28
N THR A 326 -17.90 -40.46 32.71
CA THR A 326 -16.94 -41.28 33.48
C THR A 326 -15.52 -40.73 33.27
N ILE A 327 -14.79 -40.57 34.38
CA ILE A 327 -13.35 -40.22 34.38
C ILE A 327 -12.53 -41.42 34.81
N THR A 328 -11.56 -41.78 33.95
CA THR A 328 -10.50 -42.74 34.33
C THR A 328 -9.24 -41.97 34.71
N PRO A 329 -8.70 -42.17 35.91
CA PRO A 329 -7.45 -41.53 36.33
C PRO A 329 -6.27 -41.89 35.45
N GLY A 330 -5.32 -40.95 35.31
CA GLY A 330 -4.11 -41.15 34.51
C GLY A 330 -3.35 -39.83 34.30
N THR A 331 -2.36 -39.85 33.42
CA THR A 331 -1.63 -38.63 33.01
C THR A 331 -2.52 -37.76 32.14
N ALA A 332 -2.49 -36.44 32.38
CA ALA A 332 -3.36 -35.48 31.71
C ALA A 332 -2.57 -34.31 31.12
N ASN A 333 -1.76 -34.62 30.09
CA ASN A 333 -0.96 -33.66 29.35
C ASN A 333 -1.67 -33.23 28.08
N SER A 334 -1.46 -31.98 27.64
CA SER A 334 -1.93 -31.46 26.37
C SER A 334 -0.94 -30.42 25.87
N SER A 335 -1.03 -30.09 24.58
CA SER A 335 -0.25 -29.02 23.94
C SER A 335 -1.08 -28.21 22.99
N ALA A 336 -0.72 -26.92 22.84
CA ALA A 336 -1.28 -26.02 21.86
C ALA A 336 -0.17 -25.11 21.32
N THR A 337 -0.38 -24.59 20.14
CA THR A 337 0.47 -23.58 19.53
C THR A 337 -0.26 -22.24 19.52
N PHE A 338 0.48 -21.14 19.64
CA PHE A 338 -0.06 -19.80 19.49
C PHE A 338 0.58 -19.10 18.29
N THR A 339 -0.24 -18.35 17.58
CA THR A 339 0.18 -17.46 16.47
C THR A 339 -0.18 -16.04 16.82
N LEU A 340 0.75 -15.11 16.64
CA LEU A 340 0.55 -13.70 16.90
C LEU A 340 0.46 -12.92 15.60
N THR A 341 -0.53 -12.02 15.50
CA THR A 341 -0.68 -11.07 14.41
C THR A 341 -0.83 -9.65 14.94
N TYR A 342 -0.33 -8.68 14.18
CA TYR A 342 -0.32 -7.25 14.56
C TYR A 342 -1.07 -6.46 13.48
N GLN A 343 -2.32 -6.03 13.78
CA GLN A 343 -3.26 -5.41 12.81
C GLN A 343 -3.92 -4.16 13.36
#